data_49f07b00841a98f2f80f53fcbe157552
#
_entry.id   49f07b00841a98f2f80f53fcbe157552
#
_cell.length_a   1.000
_cell.length_b   1.000
_cell.length_c   1.000
_cell.angle_alpha   90.00
_cell.angle_beta   90.00
_cell.angle_gamma   90.00
#
_symmetry.space_group_name_H-M   'P 1'
#
loop_
_entity.id
_entity.type
_entity.pdbx_description
1 polymer ?
#
loop_
_entity_poly.entity_id
_entity_poly.type
_entity_poly.pdbx_seq_one_letter_code
_entity_poly.pdbx_strand_id
1 'polypeptide(L)'
;MLASAVAHFLDRDLVRIDGDSRFTEQKLTGWFDPNLVLKKGFSEKTFCAGPLVEAMRKGAVLFINELNRMPEAVQNILLPAIDEGILHVPQLGTIKAKPGFLVVATQNPREFVATAHLSEALLDRMEWVHLDYQSFEDECEIVRNAVADLGNLESHVKMAVALTRLTRSHPKIKRGASVRAAIAVLKVLRGLVGTRSITTEDLWSAIKVAFPTRIELSASENQKEFEVECDTVLRELFEELKKNSNIPLNPSMTH
;
A
#
# COMPACT_ATOMS: atom_id res chain seq x y z
N MET A 1 4.24 6.28 -3.50
CA MET A 1 3.76 7.49 -4.19
C MET A 1 3.68 8.70 -3.27
N LEU A 2 2.82 8.74 -2.23
CA LEU A 2 2.70 9.93 -1.35
C LEU A 2 4.02 10.31 -0.67
N ALA A 3 4.69 9.36 -0.01
CA ALA A 3 5.99 9.63 0.63
C ALA A 3 7.06 10.12 -0.35
N SER A 4 7.08 9.60 -1.58
CA SER A 4 8.00 10.11 -2.62
C SER A 4 7.63 11.52 -3.05
N ALA A 5 6.33 11.86 -3.12
CA ALA A 5 5.88 13.21 -3.42
C ALA A 5 6.26 14.19 -2.30
N VAL A 6 6.10 13.78 -1.03
CA VAL A 6 6.52 14.58 0.13
C VAL A 6 8.03 14.83 0.10
N ALA A 7 8.84 13.79 -0.11
CA ALA A 7 10.30 13.95 -0.19
C ALA A 7 10.72 14.87 -1.34
N HIS A 8 10.09 14.72 -2.50
CA HIS A 8 10.33 15.58 -3.67
C HIS A 8 9.92 17.04 -3.39
N PHE A 9 8.75 17.27 -2.80
CA PHE A 9 8.28 18.62 -2.45
C PHE A 9 9.21 19.32 -1.45
N LEU A 10 9.79 18.55 -0.52
CA LEU A 10 10.72 19.06 0.48
C LEU A 10 12.16 19.16 -0.04
N ASP A 11 12.43 18.76 -1.28
CA ASP A 11 13.77 18.64 -1.86
C ASP A 11 14.71 17.81 -0.98
N ARG A 12 14.26 16.60 -0.61
CA ARG A 12 14.98 15.67 0.27
C ARG A 12 15.10 14.29 -0.35
N ASP A 13 16.18 13.61 -0.01
CA ASP A 13 16.32 12.19 -0.30
C ASP A 13 15.24 11.38 0.42
N LEU A 14 14.86 10.26 -0.16
CA LEU A 14 13.93 9.30 0.43
C LEU A 14 14.66 8.00 0.77
N VAL A 15 14.68 7.66 2.04
CA VAL A 15 15.09 6.33 2.52
C VAL A 15 13.83 5.55 2.85
N ARG A 16 13.59 4.45 2.13
CA ARG A 16 12.37 3.63 2.32
C ARG A 16 12.69 2.31 2.97
N ILE A 17 11.85 1.91 3.92
CA ILE A 17 11.81 0.56 4.49
C ILE A 17 10.37 0.07 4.56
N ASP A 18 10.19 -1.25 4.56
CA ASP A 18 8.89 -1.89 4.75
C ASP A 18 8.90 -2.63 6.09
N GLY A 19 7.88 -2.40 6.92
CA GLY A 19 7.71 -3.02 8.22
C GLY A 19 7.50 -4.53 8.11
N ASP A 20 8.16 -5.28 8.98
CA ASP A 20 8.09 -6.74 9.07
C ASP A 20 8.22 -7.17 10.53
N SER A 21 7.50 -8.22 10.95
CA SER A 21 7.54 -8.76 12.31
C SER A 21 8.93 -9.30 12.72
N ARG A 22 9.80 -9.56 11.76
CA ARG A 22 11.20 -9.99 11.98
C ARG A 22 12.20 -8.85 11.85
N PHE A 23 11.73 -7.61 11.83
CA PHE A 23 12.61 -6.45 11.81
C PHE A 23 13.36 -6.35 13.14
N THR A 24 14.65 -6.03 13.10
CA THR A 24 15.50 -5.93 14.29
C THR A 24 16.07 -4.54 14.45
N GLU A 25 16.52 -4.21 15.66
CA GLU A 25 17.24 -2.97 15.92
C GLU A 25 18.41 -2.78 14.95
N GLN A 26 19.22 -3.82 14.76
CA GLN A 26 20.38 -3.75 13.86
C GLN A 26 19.98 -3.46 12.40
N LYS A 27 18.86 -4.01 11.94
CA LYS A 27 18.35 -3.69 10.59
C LYS A 27 17.94 -2.23 10.46
N LEU A 28 17.48 -1.60 11.54
CA LEU A 28 17.06 -0.21 11.55
C LEU A 28 18.23 0.76 11.74
N THR A 29 19.09 0.50 12.72
CA THR A 29 20.16 1.41 13.11
C THR A 29 21.47 1.13 12.38
N GLY A 30 21.77 -0.13 12.13
CA GLY A 30 23.01 -0.59 11.51
C GLY A 30 23.77 -1.58 12.41
N TRP A 31 24.86 -2.06 11.89
CA TRP A 31 25.72 -3.06 12.58
C TRP A 31 27.19 -2.85 12.22
N PHE A 32 28.06 -3.42 13.03
CA PHE A 32 29.47 -3.47 12.72
C PHE A 32 29.82 -4.74 11.92
N ASP A 33 30.57 -4.60 10.84
CA ASP A 33 31.08 -5.77 10.10
C ASP A 33 32.09 -6.54 10.95
N PRO A 34 31.80 -7.80 11.34
CA PRO A 34 32.65 -8.56 12.23
C PRO A 34 34.09 -8.75 11.69
N ASN A 35 34.22 -8.94 10.37
CA ASN A 35 35.51 -9.15 9.73
C ASN A 35 36.37 -7.87 9.74
N LEU A 36 35.74 -6.71 9.61
CA LEU A 36 36.43 -5.43 9.68
C LEU A 36 36.78 -5.08 11.14
N VAL A 37 35.89 -5.35 12.09
CA VAL A 37 36.12 -5.11 13.52
C VAL A 37 37.30 -5.92 14.03
N LEU A 38 37.41 -7.20 13.67
CA LEU A 38 38.56 -8.03 14.04
C LEU A 38 39.89 -7.46 13.53
N LYS A 39 39.88 -6.76 12.41
CA LYS A 39 41.12 -6.18 11.81
C LYS A 39 41.41 -4.76 12.27
N LYS A 40 40.36 -3.94 12.55
CA LYS A 40 40.51 -2.48 12.70
C LYS A 40 39.82 -1.92 13.94
N GLY A 41 39.20 -2.77 14.76
CA GLY A 41 38.40 -2.34 15.91
C GLY A 41 37.06 -1.68 15.51
N PHE A 42 36.32 -1.23 16.52
CA PHE A 42 35.08 -0.48 16.32
C PHE A 42 35.38 0.95 15.86
N SER A 43 34.78 1.36 14.76
CA SER A 43 34.96 2.70 14.19
C SER A 43 33.88 2.98 13.14
N GLU A 44 33.74 4.25 12.75
CA GLU A 44 32.89 4.65 11.62
C GLU A 44 33.15 3.84 10.33
N LYS A 45 34.40 3.46 10.08
CA LYS A 45 34.79 2.72 8.86
C LYS A 45 34.39 1.25 8.89
N THR A 46 34.07 0.72 10.06
CA THR A 46 33.66 -0.68 10.27
C THR A 46 32.16 -0.79 10.56
N PHE A 47 31.47 0.34 10.63
CA PHE A 47 30.04 0.41 10.86
C PHE A 47 29.28 0.48 9.54
N CYS A 48 28.33 -0.43 9.35
CA CYS A 48 27.38 -0.46 8.26
C CYS A 48 26.09 0.25 8.72
N ALA A 49 25.86 1.46 8.26
CA ALA A 49 24.71 2.25 8.67
C ALA A 49 23.39 1.59 8.21
N GLY A 50 22.42 1.49 9.12
CA GLY A 50 21.05 1.13 8.78
C GLY A 50 20.25 2.34 8.27
N PRO A 51 19.02 2.11 7.76
CA PRO A 51 18.22 3.16 7.11
C PRO A 51 17.88 4.35 8.02
N LEU A 52 17.69 4.16 9.31
CA LEU A 52 17.48 5.27 10.24
C LEU A 52 18.72 6.17 10.34
N VAL A 53 19.88 5.56 10.55
CA VAL A 53 21.15 6.28 10.62
C VAL A 53 21.49 6.96 9.30
N GLU A 54 21.22 6.29 8.19
CA GLU A 54 21.40 6.86 6.84
C GLU A 54 20.53 8.10 6.64
N ALA A 55 19.23 8.01 6.96
CA ALA A 55 18.30 9.14 6.84
C ALA A 55 18.70 10.31 7.76
N MET A 56 19.05 10.03 9.02
CA MET A 56 19.52 11.06 9.96
C MET A 56 20.79 11.78 9.44
N ARG A 57 21.78 11.03 8.96
CA ARG A 57 23.04 11.59 8.44
C ARG A 57 22.86 12.43 7.17
N LYS A 58 21.89 12.07 6.34
CA LYS A 58 21.59 12.81 5.10
C LYS A 58 20.64 13.99 5.33
N GLY A 59 19.87 14.01 6.42
CA GLY A 59 18.73 14.91 6.60
C GLY A 59 17.59 14.54 5.64
N ALA A 60 17.42 13.25 5.39
CA ALA A 60 16.48 12.68 4.45
C ALA A 60 15.11 12.38 5.09
N VAL A 61 14.12 12.11 4.26
CA VAL A 61 12.83 11.54 4.71
C VAL A 61 13.01 10.03 4.88
N LEU A 62 12.82 9.52 6.10
CA LEU A 62 12.70 8.10 6.39
C LEU A 62 11.24 7.69 6.22
N PHE A 63 10.93 6.92 5.20
CA PHE A 63 9.60 6.39 4.98
C PHE A 63 9.51 4.94 5.45
N ILE A 64 8.65 4.70 6.44
CA ILE A 64 8.38 3.36 6.99
C ILE A 64 6.99 2.92 6.54
N ASN A 65 6.94 2.02 5.58
CA ASN A 65 5.68 1.44 5.14
C ASN A 65 5.24 0.34 6.11
N GLU A 66 3.98 0.37 6.56
CA GLU A 66 3.41 -0.59 7.52
C GLU A 66 4.19 -0.66 8.86
N LEU A 67 4.44 0.49 9.49
CA LEU A 67 5.18 0.62 10.75
C LEU A 67 4.63 -0.30 11.85
N ASN A 68 3.30 -0.47 11.92
CA ASN A 68 2.63 -1.36 12.88
C ASN A 68 2.94 -2.85 12.70
N ARG A 69 3.64 -3.26 11.65
CA ARG A 69 4.16 -4.62 11.50
C ARG A 69 5.53 -4.84 12.13
N MET A 70 6.21 -3.77 12.55
CA MET A 70 7.46 -3.89 13.28
C MET A 70 7.21 -4.25 14.75
N PRO A 71 8.12 -5.00 15.40
CA PRO A 71 8.06 -5.21 16.85
C PRO A 71 8.09 -3.87 17.59
N GLU A 72 7.32 -3.75 18.69
CA GLU A 72 7.24 -2.52 19.49
C GLU A 72 8.62 -2.04 19.99
N ALA A 73 9.49 -2.96 20.39
CA ALA A 73 10.85 -2.63 20.79
C ALA A 73 11.64 -1.91 19.68
N VAL A 74 11.41 -2.27 18.41
CA VAL A 74 12.06 -1.62 17.26
C VAL A 74 11.42 -0.27 16.96
N GLN A 75 10.08 -0.16 17.11
CA GLN A 75 9.37 1.10 16.96
C GLN A 75 9.89 2.15 17.95
N ASN A 76 10.14 1.75 19.21
CA ASN A 76 10.61 2.64 20.28
C ASN A 76 12.02 3.21 20.03
N ILE A 77 12.82 2.58 19.16
CA ILE A 77 14.13 3.14 18.75
C ILE A 77 13.97 4.46 17.96
N LEU A 78 12.82 4.68 17.35
CA LEU A 78 12.54 5.91 16.63
C LEU A 78 12.34 7.11 17.57
N LEU A 79 11.93 6.89 18.82
CA LEU A 79 11.56 7.96 19.75
C LEU A 79 12.63 9.03 19.91
N PRO A 80 13.88 8.72 20.30
CA PRO A 80 14.92 9.75 20.46
C PRO A 80 15.30 10.43 19.14
N ALA A 81 15.18 9.71 18.02
CA ALA A 81 15.44 10.29 16.71
C ALA A 81 14.36 11.30 16.28
N ILE A 82 13.09 11.05 16.65
CA ILE A 82 11.95 11.94 16.35
C ILE A 82 11.97 13.14 17.31
N ASP A 83 12.14 12.93 18.61
CA ASP A 83 12.05 13.96 19.63
C ASP A 83 13.24 14.93 19.62
N GLU A 84 14.42 14.37 19.64
CA GLU A 84 15.65 15.12 19.92
C GLU A 84 16.57 15.18 18.69
N GLY A 85 16.22 14.45 17.63
CA GLY A 85 17.11 14.30 16.47
C GLY A 85 18.41 13.56 16.80
N ILE A 86 18.42 12.73 17.84
CA ILE A 86 19.61 11.97 18.27
C ILE A 86 19.33 10.49 18.34
N LEU A 87 20.38 9.71 18.10
CA LEU A 87 20.37 8.26 18.24
C LEU A 87 21.70 7.81 18.84
N HIS A 88 21.65 7.06 19.93
CA HIS A 88 22.85 6.46 20.50
C HIS A 88 23.07 5.07 19.94
N VAL A 89 24.20 4.88 19.25
CA VAL A 89 24.60 3.57 18.71
C VAL A 89 25.75 3.02 19.55
N PRO A 90 25.60 1.85 20.18
CA PRO A 90 26.67 1.23 20.95
C PRO A 90 27.98 1.15 20.16
N GLN A 91 29.12 1.43 20.80
CA GLN A 91 30.47 1.44 20.22
C GLN A 91 30.73 2.52 19.15
N LEU A 92 29.71 3.20 18.63
CA LEU A 92 29.85 4.29 17.67
C LEU A 92 29.65 5.67 18.32
N GLY A 93 28.81 5.73 19.35
CA GLY A 93 28.45 6.97 20.04
C GLY A 93 27.13 7.56 19.57
N THR A 94 26.99 8.86 19.74
CA THR A 94 25.75 9.57 19.44
C THR A 94 25.74 10.12 18.01
N ILE A 95 24.73 9.77 17.26
CA ILE A 95 24.45 10.29 15.92
C ILE A 95 23.43 11.41 16.05
N LYS A 96 23.71 12.56 15.44
CA LYS A 96 22.79 13.69 15.37
C LYS A 96 22.21 13.78 13.96
N ALA A 97 20.90 13.96 13.89
CA ALA A 97 20.21 14.17 12.62
C ALA A 97 20.61 15.51 12.00
N LYS A 98 20.86 15.49 10.71
CA LYS A 98 21.02 16.73 9.96
C LYS A 98 19.67 17.44 9.76
N PRO A 99 19.65 18.76 9.58
CA PRO A 99 18.44 19.50 9.27
C PRO A 99 17.70 18.89 8.06
N GLY A 100 16.38 18.73 8.21
CA GLY A 100 15.51 18.14 7.20
C GLY A 100 15.20 16.66 7.40
N PHE A 101 15.81 15.98 8.39
CA PHE A 101 15.40 14.65 8.78
C PHE A 101 13.91 14.66 9.19
N LEU A 102 13.16 13.74 8.62
CA LEU A 102 11.72 13.58 8.87
C LEU A 102 11.36 12.10 8.79
N VAL A 103 10.53 11.64 9.71
CA VAL A 103 9.96 10.28 9.66
C VAL A 103 8.53 10.37 9.13
N VAL A 104 8.24 9.63 8.08
CA VAL A 104 6.90 9.43 7.53
C VAL A 104 6.59 7.95 7.60
N ALA A 105 5.45 7.60 8.18
CA ALA A 105 5.06 6.19 8.29
C ALA A 105 3.65 5.96 7.76
N THR A 106 3.38 4.74 7.32
CA THR A 106 2.01 4.28 7.08
C THR A 106 1.67 3.17 8.06
N GLN A 107 0.41 3.07 8.39
CA GLN A 107 -0.17 1.92 9.06
C GLN A 107 -1.45 1.49 8.36
N ASN A 108 -1.77 0.20 8.44
CA ASN A 108 -3.06 -0.30 8.04
C ASN A 108 -3.87 -0.61 9.31
N PRO A 109 -4.84 0.23 9.70
CA PRO A 109 -5.59 0.04 10.95
C PRO A 109 -6.46 -1.22 10.96
N ARG A 110 -6.63 -1.88 9.81
CA ARG A 110 -7.52 -3.05 9.67
C ARG A 110 -6.81 -4.41 9.73
N GLU A 111 -5.50 -4.44 9.80
CA GLU A 111 -4.72 -5.69 9.93
C GLU A 111 -4.43 -6.01 11.40
N PHE A 112 -5.48 -6.32 12.19
CA PHE A 112 -5.33 -6.64 13.62
C PHE A 112 -4.72 -8.03 13.90
N VAL A 113 -4.63 -8.91 12.93
CA VAL A 113 -4.29 -10.34 13.19
C VAL A 113 -2.78 -10.61 13.26
N ALA A 114 -1.92 -9.69 12.80
CA ALA A 114 -0.47 -9.90 12.79
C ALA A 114 0.34 -8.60 13.04
N THR A 115 -0.29 -7.58 13.62
CA THR A 115 0.33 -6.27 13.83
C THR A 115 0.46 -5.95 15.31
N ALA A 116 1.62 -5.44 15.72
CA ALA A 116 1.76 -4.80 17.02
C ALA A 116 0.95 -3.49 17.02
N HIS A 117 0.37 -3.15 18.16
CA HIS A 117 -0.12 -1.78 18.33
C HIS A 117 1.06 -0.82 18.23
N LEU A 118 0.85 0.36 17.63
CA LEU A 118 1.83 1.42 17.78
C LEU A 118 1.89 1.79 19.27
N SER A 119 3.11 1.98 19.79
CA SER A 119 3.28 2.41 21.18
C SER A 119 2.61 3.78 21.37
N GLU A 120 1.94 3.98 22.51
CA GLU A 120 1.34 5.27 22.86
C GLU A 120 2.37 6.40 22.77
N ALA A 121 3.61 6.12 23.23
CA ALA A 121 4.71 7.06 23.16
C ALA A 121 5.04 7.51 21.72
N LEU A 122 4.90 6.63 20.74
CA LEU A 122 5.13 6.96 19.35
C LEU A 122 3.95 7.73 18.75
N LEU A 123 2.71 7.37 19.13
CA LEU A 123 1.50 8.09 18.70
C LEU A 123 1.49 9.53 19.19
N ASP A 124 1.93 9.80 20.42
CA ASP A 124 2.02 11.16 21.00
C ASP A 124 3.02 12.07 20.26
N ARG A 125 3.92 11.50 19.47
CA ARG A 125 5.01 12.21 18.78
C ARG A 125 4.83 12.32 17.27
N MET A 126 3.77 11.73 16.75
CA MET A 126 3.48 11.73 15.32
C MET A 126 2.14 12.37 15.02
N GLU A 127 2.10 13.21 14.00
CA GLU A 127 0.87 13.76 13.48
C GLU A 127 0.13 12.72 12.62
N TRP A 128 -1.14 12.57 12.88
CA TRP A 128 -1.99 11.59 12.19
C TRP A 128 -2.71 12.22 11.01
N VAL A 129 -2.50 11.66 9.83
CA VAL A 129 -3.24 12.04 8.62
C VAL A 129 -4.07 10.85 8.16
N HIS A 130 -5.40 11.00 8.21
CA HIS A 130 -6.31 10.00 7.67
C HIS A 130 -6.39 10.13 6.14
N LEU A 131 -6.19 9.04 5.44
CA LEU A 131 -6.33 8.97 3.98
C LEU A 131 -7.54 8.12 3.64
N ASP A 132 -8.54 8.75 3.05
CA ASP A 132 -9.73 8.05 2.55
C ASP A 132 -9.54 7.65 1.08
N TYR A 133 -10.56 6.99 0.52
CA TYR A 133 -10.61 6.71 -0.90
C TYR A 133 -10.69 8.00 -1.72
N GLN A 134 -10.05 7.97 -2.89
CA GLN A 134 -10.08 9.09 -3.83
C GLN A 134 -11.49 9.30 -4.42
N SER A 135 -11.70 10.41 -5.11
CA SER A 135 -12.91 10.67 -5.89
C SER A 135 -13.09 9.62 -7.00
N PHE A 136 -14.27 9.52 -7.58
CA PHE A 136 -14.51 8.61 -8.70
C PHE A 136 -13.64 8.95 -9.91
N GLU A 137 -13.48 10.23 -10.18
CA GLU A 137 -12.68 10.77 -11.27
C GLU A 137 -11.19 10.47 -11.06
N ASP A 138 -10.68 10.70 -9.86
CA ASP A 138 -9.29 10.38 -9.53
C ASP A 138 -9.01 8.88 -9.61
N GLU A 139 -9.94 8.03 -9.14
CA GLU A 139 -9.79 6.59 -9.26
C GLU A 139 -9.76 6.15 -10.74
N CYS A 140 -10.59 6.77 -11.60
CA CYS A 140 -10.53 6.53 -13.05
C CYS A 140 -9.17 6.95 -13.63
N GLU A 141 -8.63 8.08 -13.23
CA GLU A 141 -7.31 8.54 -13.67
C GLU A 141 -6.19 7.62 -13.19
N ILE A 142 -6.23 7.18 -11.92
CA ILE A 142 -5.29 6.19 -11.39
C ILE A 142 -5.31 4.91 -12.22
N VAL A 143 -6.50 4.44 -12.59
CA VAL A 143 -6.65 3.23 -13.42
C VAL A 143 -6.06 3.45 -14.81
N ARG A 144 -6.32 4.60 -15.46
CA ARG A 144 -5.73 4.96 -16.76
C ARG A 144 -4.21 4.97 -16.70
N ASN A 145 -3.65 5.59 -15.68
CA ASN A 145 -2.19 5.70 -15.51
C ASN A 145 -1.52 4.35 -15.17
N ALA A 146 -2.27 3.42 -14.54
CA ALA A 146 -1.75 2.11 -14.14
C ALA A 146 -1.85 1.03 -15.21
N VAL A 147 -2.69 1.25 -16.22
CA VAL A 147 -2.91 0.31 -17.33
C VAL A 147 -2.42 0.97 -18.61
N ALA A 148 -1.20 0.62 -19.02
CA ALA A 148 -0.63 1.16 -20.26
C ALA A 148 -1.49 0.79 -21.48
N ASP A 149 -1.61 1.69 -22.43
CA ASP A 149 -2.33 1.48 -23.70
C ASP A 149 -3.73 0.84 -23.53
N LEU A 150 -4.69 1.62 -23.08
CA LEU A 150 -6.05 1.11 -22.81
C LEU A 150 -6.78 0.66 -24.09
N GLY A 151 -6.53 1.31 -25.22
CA GLY A 151 -7.17 0.92 -26.49
C GLY A 151 -8.70 0.73 -26.34
N ASN A 152 -9.18 -0.47 -26.66
CA ASN A 152 -10.59 -0.85 -26.53
C ASN A 152 -11.09 -0.99 -25.07
N LEU A 153 -10.20 -0.91 -24.06
CA LEU A 153 -10.56 -0.99 -22.64
C LEU A 153 -10.98 0.35 -22.05
N GLU A 154 -10.72 1.48 -22.71
CA GLU A 154 -11.00 2.83 -22.17
C GLU A 154 -12.46 2.99 -21.73
N SER A 155 -13.41 2.50 -22.53
CA SER A 155 -14.84 2.52 -22.22
C SER A 155 -15.21 1.74 -20.94
N HIS A 156 -14.36 0.82 -20.51
CA HIS A 156 -14.61 -0.05 -19.36
C HIS A 156 -13.96 0.45 -18.05
N VAL A 157 -13.16 1.52 -18.11
CA VAL A 157 -12.52 2.12 -16.91
C VAL A 157 -13.57 2.55 -15.89
N LYS A 158 -14.56 3.32 -16.31
CA LYS A 158 -15.63 3.81 -15.43
C LYS A 158 -16.43 2.67 -14.81
N MET A 159 -16.72 1.63 -15.58
CA MET A 159 -17.44 0.45 -15.10
C MET A 159 -16.62 -0.30 -14.03
N ALA A 160 -15.34 -0.53 -14.26
CA ALA A 160 -14.48 -1.23 -13.31
C ALA A 160 -14.33 -0.45 -12.00
N VAL A 161 -14.21 0.88 -12.06
CA VAL A 161 -14.17 1.76 -10.89
C VAL A 161 -15.52 1.76 -10.16
N ALA A 162 -16.63 1.89 -10.87
CA ALA A 162 -17.97 1.89 -10.29
C ALA A 162 -18.24 0.57 -9.54
N LEU A 163 -17.92 -0.58 -10.14
CA LEU A 163 -18.04 -1.89 -9.48
C LEU A 163 -17.18 -1.96 -8.22
N THR A 164 -15.94 -1.49 -8.30
CA THR A 164 -15.03 -1.44 -7.13
C THR A 164 -15.65 -0.63 -5.99
N ARG A 165 -16.23 0.51 -6.28
CA ARG A 165 -16.88 1.39 -5.29
C ARG A 165 -18.13 0.76 -4.68
N LEU A 166 -18.97 0.11 -5.49
CA LEU A 166 -20.15 -0.61 -4.98
C LEU A 166 -19.79 -1.69 -3.96
N THR A 167 -18.65 -2.36 -4.10
CA THR A 167 -18.21 -3.33 -3.08
C THR A 167 -17.97 -2.70 -1.70
N ARG A 168 -17.75 -1.39 -1.60
CA ARG A 168 -17.47 -0.69 -0.32
C ARG A 168 -18.72 -0.38 0.48
N SER A 169 -19.87 -0.33 -0.17
CA SER A 169 -21.17 -0.03 0.43
C SER A 169 -22.12 -1.23 0.53
N HIS A 170 -21.71 -2.38 0.01
CA HIS A 170 -22.57 -3.56 0.00
C HIS A 170 -22.66 -4.21 1.39
N PRO A 171 -23.88 -4.51 1.93
CA PRO A 171 -24.06 -4.94 3.31
C PRO A 171 -23.40 -6.28 3.66
N LYS A 172 -23.26 -7.19 2.69
CA LYS A 172 -22.58 -8.48 2.86
C LYS A 172 -21.06 -8.40 2.76
N ILE A 173 -20.51 -7.26 2.38
CA ILE A 173 -19.06 -7.06 2.22
C ILE A 173 -18.54 -6.30 3.43
N LYS A 174 -17.76 -6.96 4.27
CA LYS A 174 -17.09 -6.37 5.43
C LYS A 174 -15.94 -5.43 5.01
N ARG A 175 -15.20 -5.82 3.99
CA ARG A 175 -14.12 -5.03 3.42
C ARG A 175 -14.26 -4.98 1.90
N GLY A 176 -14.59 -3.79 1.40
CA GLY A 176 -14.67 -3.52 -0.03
C GLY A 176 -13.30 -3.41 -0.70
N ALA A 177 -13.30 -3.52 -2.00
CA ALA A 177 -12.08 -3.46 -2.80
C ALA A 177 -11.51 -2.04 -2.91
N SER A 178 -10.19 -1.95 -3.01
CA SER A 178 -9.49 -0.72 -3.40
C SER A 178 -9.44 -0.58 -4.93
N VAL A 179 -8.99 0.58 -5.43
CA VAL A 179 -8.78 0.84 -6.86
C VAL A 179 -7.94 -0.23 -7.59
N ARG A 180 -7.13 -0.98 -6.82
CA ARG A 180 -6.35 -2.13 -7.35
C ARG A 180 -7.24 -3.21 -7.98
N ALA A 181 -8.50 -3.33 -7.55
CA ALA A 181 -9.43 -4.28 -8.18
C ALA A 181 -9.81 -3.83 -9.59
N ALA A 182 -10.14 -2.56 -9.78
CA ALA A 182 -10.41 -2.00 -11.11
C ALA A 182 -9.21 -2.16 -12.05
N ILE A 183 -8.00 -1.86 -11.58
CA ILE A 183 -6.76 -2.08 -12.34
C ILE A 183 -6.61 -3.56 -12.71
N ALA A 184 -6.90 -4.48 -11.78
CA ALA A 184 -6.80 -5.91 -12.04
C ALA A 184 -7.82 -6.38 -13.07
N VAL A 185 -9.07 -5.92 -13.02
CA VAL A 185 -10.09 -6.22 -14.03
C VAL A 185 -9.60 -5.87 -15.43
N LEU A 186 -9.10 -4.65 -15.62
CA LEU A 186 -8.63 -4.21 -16.96
C LEU A 186 -7.37 -4.97 -17.41
N LYS A 187 -6.47 -5.30 -16.50
CA LYS A 187 -5.30 -6.12 -16.84
C LYS A 187 -5.68 -7.55 -17.24
N VAL A 188 -6.65 -8.15 -16.56
CA VAL A 188 -7.17 -9.48 -16.91
C VAL A 188 -7.91 -9.42 -18.26
N LEU A 189 -8.78 -8.41 -18.47
CA LEU A 189 -9.46 -8.19 -19.75
C LEU A 189 -8.47 -8.08 -20.91
N ARG A 190 -7.41 -7.29 -20.75
CA ARG A 190 -6.35 -7.18 -21.76
C ARG A 190 -5.76 -8.52 -22.12
N GLY A 191 -5.46 -9.35 -21.11
CA GLY A 191 -4.91 -10.69 -21.33
C GLY A 191 -5.89 -11.64 -22.02
N LEU A 192 -7.20 -11.49 -21.77
CA LEU A 192 -8.25 -12.33 -22.34
C LEU A 192 -8.60 -11.95 -23.79
N VAL A 193 -8.69 -10.66 -24.08
CA VAL A 193 -9.30 -10.21 -25.35
C VAL A 193 -8.29 -9.71 -26.38
N GLY A 194 -7.08 -9.29 -25.95
CA GLY A 194 -6.13 -8.65 -26.85
C GLY A 194 -6.76 -7.45 -27.55
N THR A 195 -6.86 -7.52 -28.89
CA THR A 195 -7.44 -6.44 -29.71
C THR A 195 -8.89 -6.68 -30.15
N ARG A 196 -9.49 -7.83 -29.82
CA ARG A 196 -10.88 -8.13 -30.16
C ARG A 196 -11.88 -7.36 -29.30
N SER A 197 -13.13 -7.34 -29.74
CA SER A 197 -14.23 -6.76 -28.98
C SER A 197 -14.44 -7.50 -27.65
N ILE A 198 -14.79 -6.75 -26.61
CA ILE A 198 -15.02 -7.25 -25.25
C ILE A 198 -16.48 -7.69 -25.14
N THR A 199 -16.69 -8.93 -24.71
CA THR A 199 -18.02 -9.45 -24.43
C THR A 199 -18.39 -9.31 -22.96
N THR A 200 -19.68 -9.45 -22.63
CA THR A 200 -20.14 -9.49 -21.22
C THR A 200 -19.52 -10.68 -20.47
N GLU A 201 -19.27 -11.79 -21.14
CA GLU A 201 -18.64 -12.97 -20.56
C GLU A 201 -17.17 -12.73 -20.22
N ASP A 202 -16.45 -11.97 -21.05
CA ASP A 202 -15.08 -11.55 -20.78
C ASP A 202 -15.02 -10.67 -19.52
N LEU A 203 -15.93 -9.70 -19.43
CA LEU A 203 -16.07 -8.81 -18.26
C LEU A 203 -16.34 -9.62 -17.00
N TRP A 204 -17.30 -10.55 -17.06
CA TRP A 204 -17.62 -11.39 -15.93
C TRP A 204 -16.44 -12.28 -15.51
N SER A 205 -15.74 -12.85 -16.48
CA SER A 205 -14.54 -13.66 -16.24
C SER A 205 -13.43 -12.85 -15.56
N ALA A 206 -13.21 -11.61 -16.00
CA ALA A 206 -12.23 -10.71 -15.38
C ALA A 206 -12.62 -10.32 -13.96
N ILE A 207 -13.90 -10.07 -13.69
CA ILE A 207 -14.42 -9.76 -12.35
C ILE A 207 -14.19 -10.94 -11.41
N LYS A 208 -14.52 -12.16 -11.83
CA LYS A 208 -14.33 -13.37 -11.03
C LYS A 208 -12.86 -13.64 -10.67
N VAL A 209 -11.94 -13.22 -11.49
CA VAL A 209 -10.50 -13.35 -11.20
C VAL A 209 -9.99 -12.21 -10.32
N ALA A 210 -10.50 -10.99 -10.53
CA ALA A 210 -9.94 -9.80 -9.90
C ALA A 210 -10.43 -9.55 -8.47
N PHE A 211 -11.68 -9.86 -8.14
CA PHE A 211 -12.30 -9.42 -6.89
C PHE A 211 -12.13 -10.36 -5.69
N PRO A 212 -12.21 -11.70 -5.80
CA PRO A 212 -12.30 -12.59 -4.63
C PRO A 212 -11.16 -12.39 -3.61
N THR A 213 -9.95 -12.13 -4.05
CA THR A 213 -8.80 -11.87 -3.16
C THR A 213 -8.74 -10.44 -2.61
N ARG A 214 -9.67 -9.56 -3.01
CA ARG A 214 -9.65 -8.12 -2.72
C ARG A 214 -10.84 -7.63 -1.92
N ILE A 215 -11.81 -8.50 -1.66
CA ILE A 215 -12.96 -8.26 -0.80
C ILE A 215 -12.98 -9.26 0.35
N GLU A 216 -13.67 -8.91 1.43
CA GLU A 216 -13.90 -9.78 2.58
C GLU A 216 -15.40 -9.77 2.87
N LEU A 217 -16.00 -10.94 2.93
CA LEU A 217 -17.42 -11.09 3.24
C LEU A 217 -17.67 -11.14 4.75
N SER A 218 -18.88 -10.76 5.17
CA SER A 218 -19.21 -10.64 6.60
C SER A 218 -19.46 -11.97 7.30
N ALA A 219 -19.82 -13.03 6.58
CA ALA A 219 -20.38 -14.26 7.16
C ALA A 219 -19.91 -15.58 6.53
N SER A 220 -18.76 -15.65 5.85
CA SER A 220 -18.28 -16.93 5.31
C SER A 220 -17.49 -17.72 6.36
N GLU A 221 -17.96 -18.89 6.74
CA GLU A 221 -17.31 -19.77 7.72
C GLU A 221 -16.23 -20.66 7.09
N ASN A 222 -16.33 -20.94 5.78
CA ASN A 222 -15.35 -21.75 5.06
C ASN A 222 -15.13 -21.26 3.63
N GLN A 223 -14.08 -21.76 2.97
CA GLN A 223 -13.67 -21.30 1.64
C GLN A 223 -14.70 -21.58 0.55
N LYS A 224 -15.44 -22.70 0.61
CA LYS A 224 -16.46 -23.04 -0.40
C LYS A 224 -17.66 -22.12 -0.31
N GLU A 225 -18.11 -21.82 0.91
CA GLU A 225 -19.17 -20.84 1.13
C GLU A 225 -18.77 -19.46 0.66
N PHE A 226 -17.53 -19.05 0.96
CA PHE A 226 -16.98 -17.79 0.46
C PHE A 226 -17.03 -17.70 -1.06
N GLU A 227 -16.59 -18.73 -1.78
CA GLU A 227 -16.59 -18.74 -3.24
C GLU A 227 -17.99 -18.58 -3.84
N VAL A 228 -18.98 -19.31 -3.31
CA VAL A 228 -20.37 -19.25 -3.77
C VAL A 228 -21.00 -17.90 -3.44
N GLU A 229 -20.82 -17.41 -2.22
CA GLU A 229 -21.39 -16.13 -1.79
C GLU A 229 -20.71 -14.96 -2.51
N CYS A 230 -19.41 -15.02 -2.71
CA CYS A 230 -18.64 -14.04 -3.46
C CYS A 230 -19.12 -13.93 -4.91
N ASP A 231 -19.30 -15.07 -5.61
CA ASP A 231 -19.85 -15.10 -6.97
C ASP A 231 -21.26 -14.47 -7.02
N THR A 232 -22.10 -14.80 -6.04
CA THR A 232 -23.48 -14.28 -5.94
C THR A 232 -23.47 -12.77 -5.75
N VAL A 233 -22.74 -12.26 -4.77
CA VAL A 233 -22.66 -10.83 -4.46
C VAL A 233 -22.07 -10.03 -5.63
N LEU A 234 -20.98 -10.52 -6.23
CA LEU A 234 -20.37 -9.85 -7.39
C LEU A 234 -21.30 -9.85 -8.60
N ARG A 235 -22.10 -10.89 -8.80
CA ARG A 235 -23.10 -10.96 -9.85
C ARG A 235 -24.22 -9.96 -9.62
N GLU A 236 -24.74 -9.87 -8.38
CA GLU A 236 -25.76 -8.87 -8.00
C GLU A 236 -25.27 -7.45 -8.33
N LEU A 237 -24.05 -7.09 -7.90
CA LEU A 237 -23.44 -5.78 -8.16
C LEU A 237 -23.21 -5.52 -9.66
N PHE A 238 -22.79 -6.54 -10.39
CA PHE A 238 -22.57 -6.41 -11.83
C PHE A 238 -23.87 -6.21 -12.61
N GLU A 239 -24.95 -6.91 -12.25
CA GLU A 239 -26.28 -6.74 -12.85
C GLU A 239 -26.92 -5.39 -12.45
N GLU A 240 -26.69 -4.92 -11.23
CA GLU A 240 -27.10 -3.59 -10.79
C GLU A 240 -26.44 -2.50 -11.64
N LEU A 241 -25.15 -2.61 -11.90
CA LEU A 241 -24.43 -1.69 -12.78
C LEU A 241 -24.98 -1.69 -14.21
N LYS A 242 -25.31 -2.85 -14.75
CA LYS A 242 -25.90 -2.94 -16.09
C LYS A 242 -27.25 -2.21 -16.18
N LYS A 243 -28.07 -2.31 -15.13
CA LYS A 243 -29.40 -1.66 -15.08
C LYS A 243 -29.33 -0.15 -14.92
N ASN A 244 -28.35 0.31 -14.09
CA ASN A 244 -28.21 1.73 -13.74
C ASN A 244 -27.32 2.52 -14.70
N SER A 245 -26.69 1.85 -15.63
CA SER A 245 -25.69 2.49 -16.50
C SER A 245 -26.24 2.76 -17.89
N ASN A 246 -26.30 4.04 -18.24
CA ASN A 246 -26.05 4.50 -19.63
C ASN A 246 -24.57 4.29 -20.03
N ILE A 247 -23.85 3.34 -19.41
CA ILE A 247 -22.47 2.99 -19.75
C ILE A 247 -22.58 1.97 -20.91
N PRO A 248 -22.10 2.29 -22.11
CA PRO A 248 -22.18 1.38 -23.25
C PRO A 248 -21.35 0.12 -22.95
N LEU A 249 -22.04 -0.98 -22.67
CA LEU A 249 -21.45 -2.31 -22.53
C LEU A 249 -21.06 -2.92 -23.89
N ASN A 250 -21.51 -2.30 -24.99
CA ASN A 250 -21.18 -2.69 -26.35
C ASN A 250 -20.94 -1.45 -27.21
N PRO A 251 -19.72 -1.16 -27.68
CA PRO A 251 -19.46 -0.06 -28.61
C PRO A 251 -19.93 -0.33 -30.04
N SER A 252 -20.58 -1.47 -30.33
CA SER A 252 -20.92 -1.89 -31.69
C SER A 252 -22.37 -1.60 -32.11
N MET A 253 -23.12 -0.71 -31.44
CA MET A 253 -24.44 -0.25 -31.89
C MET A 253 -24.51 1.28 -31.91
N THR A 254 -23.71 1.91 -32.74
CA THR A 254 -24.00 3.23 -33.30
C THR A 254 -23.75 3.14 -34.80
N HIS A 255 -24.86 3.04 -35.51
CA HIS A 255 -24.93 3.28 -36.95
C HIS A 255 -24.63 4.75 -37.26
#